data_bdd79588257c14fa30a4a8e959788da4
#
_entry.id   bdd79588257c14fa30a4a8e959788da4
#
_cell.length_a   1.000
_cell.length_b   1.000
_cell.length_c   1.000
_cell.angle_alpha   90.00
_cell.angle_beta   90.00
_cell.angle_gamma   90.00
#
_symmetry.space_group_name_H-M   'P 1'
#
loop_
_entity.id
_entity.type
_entity.pdbx_description
1 polymer ?
#
loop_
_entity_poly.entity_id
_entity_poly.type
_entity_poly.pdbx_seq_one_letter_code
_entity_poly.pdbx_strand_id
1 'polypeptide(L)'
;MYKRQEAALQALRDGKSLNGKDGILTPLIKQLTEAAMQGELDQHLAEEESPNRKNGTSKKTIKTTSGSFELNAPRDRAGSFEPQIVKKNQTHLTDDLERKIIALFALGNSYQDIRMHIEDMYGIELSNGTLNAVTDKLIPELQAWRERDLDAIYPIVWLDAIHYKIKENGRFISKAVYTILGLTVEGKKELLGLYLSDAEGAHHWLSVLTDLHNRGVKDILIACVDGLKGFPEAVSYTHLTLPTNREV
;
A
#
# COMPACT_ATOMS: atom_id res chain seq x y z
N MET A 1 -6.62 -6.42 39.74
CA MET A 1 -7.25 -5.68 38.62
C MET A 1 -7.62 -4.24 39.03
N TYR A 2 -8.32 -4.01 40.13
CA TYR A 2 -8.78 -2.68 40.57
C TYR A 2 -7.70 -1.61 40.76
N LYS A 3 -6.57 -1.93 41.40
CA LYS A 3 -5.48 -0.96 41.68
C LYS A 3 -4.88 -0.31 40.39
N ARG A 4 -4.92 -0.98 39.25
CA ARG A 4 -4.41 -0.45 37.98
C ARG A 4 -5.41 0.45 37.28
N GLN A 5 -6.71 0.15 37.41
CA GLN A 5 -7.79 1.03 36.93
C GLN A 5 -7.75 2.35 37.69
N GLU A 6 -7.57 2.30 39.01
CA GLU A 6 -7.42 3.51 39.84
C GLU A 6 -6.20 4.34 39.43
N ALA A 7 -5.06 3.71 39.17
CA ALA A 7 -3.86 4.40 38.69
C ALA A 7 -4.06 5.04 37.30
N ALA A 8 -4.77 4.37 36.41
CA ALA A 8 -5.11 4.92 35.08
C ALA A 8 -6.09 6.10 35.19
N LEU A 9 -7.10 5.99 36.06
CA LEU A 9 -8.03 7.07 36.33
C LEU A 9 -7.34 8.29 36.99
N GLN A 10 -6.39 8.05 37.89
CA GLN A 10 -5.60 9.14 38.48
C GLN A 10 -4.75 9.82 37.43
N ALA A 11 -4.06 9.04 36.58
CA ALA A 11 -3.26 9.59 35.48
C ALA A 11 -4.09 10.43 34.47
N LEU A 12 -5.35 10.02 34.21
CA LEU A 12 -6.29 10.82 33.42
C LEU A 12 -6.65 12.15 34.10
N ARG A 13 -6.90 12.13 35.40
CA ARG A 13 -7.17 13.34 36.19
C ARG A 13 -5.96 14.28 36.23
N ASP A 14 -4.76 13.72 36.19
CA ASP A 14 -3.49 14.46 36.16
C ASP A 14 -3.15 14.98 34.75
N GLY A 15 -4.07 14.82 33.76
CA GLY A 15 -3.92 15.34 32.40
C GLY A 15 -3.00 14.52 31.50
N LYS A 16 -2.65 13.27 31.86
CA LYS A 16 -1.85 12.41 30.97
C LYS A 16 -2.64 12.01 29.74
N SER A 17 -1.95 12.01 28.57
CA SER A 17 -2.52 11.55 27.32
C SER A 17 -2.93 10.09 27.38
N LEU A 18 -4.04 9.75 26.72
CA LEU A 18 -4.46 8.36 26.51
C LEU A 18 -3.49 7.60 25.62
N ASN A 19 -3.02 8.24 24.57
CA ASN A 19 -2.15 7.68 23.51
C ASN A 19 -0.75 8.27 23.57
N GLY A 20 0.19 7.66 22.85
CA GLY A 20 1.59 8.07 22.75
C GLY A 20 2.52 7.18 23.58
N LYS A 21 3.84 7.48 23.54
CA LYS A 21 4.88 6.67 24.19
C LYS A 21 4.67 6.52 25.68
N ASP A 22 4.18 7.58 26.35
CA ASP A 22 3.88 7.61 27.78
C ASP A 22 2.37 7.59 28.05
N GLY A 23 1.58 7.17 27.05
CA GLY A 23 0.12 7.10 27.12
C GLY A 23 -0.37 6.05 28.12
N ILE A 24 -1.54 6.32 28.72
CA ILE A 24 -2.17 5.46 29.73
C ILE A 24 -2.54 4.09 29.15
N LEU A 25 -2.93 4.04 27.87
CA LEU A 25 -3.33 2.79 27.19
C LEU A 25 -2.16 1.91 26.81
N THR A 26 -0.98 2.46 26.55
CA THR A 26 0.20 1.72 26.10
C THR A 26 0.60 0.56 27.02
N PRO A 27 0.72 0.73 28.36
CA PRO A 27 1.02 -0.38 29.26
C PRO A 27 -0.09 -1.44 29.33
N LEU A 28 -1.35 -1.04 29.15
CA LEU A 28 -2.49 -1.96 29.16
C LEU A 28 -2.48 -2.83 27.91
N ILE A 29 -2.30 -2.24 26.74
CA ILE A 29 -2.19 -2.94 25.45
C ILE A 29 -1.01 -3.93 25.49
N LYS A 30 0.16 -3.50 25.98
CA LYS A 30 1.30 -4.39 26.17
C LYS A 30 0.95 -5.62 26.97
N GLN A 31 0.33 -5.45 28.14
CA GLN A 31 -0.02 -6.56 29.05
C GLN A 31 -1.05 -7.51 28.44
N LEU A 32 -2.08 -6.97 27.78
CA LEU A 32 -3.08 -7.79 27.09
C LEU A 32 -2.46 -8.61 25.97
N THR A 33 -1.56 -7.99 25.17
CA THR A 33 -0.87 -8.66 24.09
C THR A 33 0.06 -9.77 24.61
N GLU A 34 0.86 -9.48 25.66
CA GLU A 34 1.75 -10.47 26.28
C GLU A 34 0.95 -11.65 26.88
N ALA A 35 -0.16 -11.37 27.54
CA ALA A 35 -1.04 -12.40 28.12
C ALA A 35 -1.70 -13.27 27.03
N ALA A 36 -2.15 -12.66 25.95
CA ALA A 36 -2.76 -13.39 24.84
C ALA A 36 -1.73 -14.29 24.12
N MET A 37 -0.51 -13.76 23.83
CA MET A 37 0.56 -14.57 23.24
C MET A 37 1.02 -15.71 24.17
N GLN A 38 0.98 -15.49 25.49
CA GLN A 38 1.27 -16.57 26.44
C GLN A 38 0.21 -17.66 26.38
N GLY A 39 -1.08 -17.30 26.21
CA GLY A 39 -2.18 -18.25 25.99
C GLY A 39 -2.01 -19.07 24.71
N GLU A 40 -1.61 -18.41 23.60
CA GLU A 40 -1.29 -19.10 22.34
C GLU A 40 -0.14 -20.12 22.51
N LEU A 41 0.94 -19.75 23.24
CA LEU A 41 2.02 -20.67 23.52
C LEU A 41 1.57 -21.85 24.37
N ASP A 42 0.75 -21.61 25.39
CA ASP A 42 0.24 -22.66 26.28
C ASP A 42 -0.64 -23.66 25.51
N GLN A 43 -1.48 -23.17 24.60
CA GLN A 43 -2.28 -23.99 23.69
C GLN A 43 -1.38 -24.79 22.73
N HIS A 44 -0.41 -24.15 22.08
CA HIS A 44 0.53 -24.80 21.17
C HIS A 44 1.28 -25.96 21.84
N LEU A 45 1.80 -25.73 23.06
CA LEU A 45 2.50 -26.76 23.83
C LEU A 45 1.58 -27.91 24.28
N ALA A 46 0.28 -27.65 24.46
CA ALA A 46 -0.70 -28.69 24.82
C ALA A 46 -1.12 -29.57 23.62
N GLU A 47 -1.05 -29.01 22.39
CA GLU A 47 -1.41 -29.71 21.15
C GLU A 47 -0.22 -30.46 20.52
N GLU A 48 1.01 -30.15 20.93
CA GLU A 48 2.23 -30.74 20.36
C GLU A 48 2.49 -32.16 20.95
N GLU A 49 2.60 -33.16 20.10
CA GLU A 49 2.84 -34.56 20.50
C GLU A 49 4.26 -34.80 21.04
N SER A 50 5.21 -33.93 20.67
CA SER A 50 6.61 -34.05 21.11
C SER A 50 6.86 -33.29 22.41
N PRO A 51 7.80 -33.74 23.29
CA PRO A 51 8.09 -33.04 24.53
C PRO A 51 8.75 -31.68 24.27
N ASN A 52 7.95 -30.63 24.18
CA ASN A 52 8.39 -29.24 24.06
C ASN A 52 8.09 -28.46 25.34
N ARG A 53 8.74 -27.33 25.56
CA ARG A 53 8.56 -26.50 26.75
C ARG A 53 8.84 -25.03 26.49
N LYS A 54 8.33 -24.16 27.36
CA LYS A 54 8.63 -22.73 27.35
C LYS A 54 10.13 -22.46 27.42
N ASN A 55 10.62 -21.49 26.66
CA ASN A 55 12.04 -21.11 26.59
C ASN A 55 12.24 -19.59 26.67
N GLY A 56 11.72 -18.98 27.73
CA GLY A 56 11.85 -17.55 27.98
C GLY A 56 11.11 -16.68 26.96
N THR A 57 11.59 -15.46 26.79
CA THR A 57 10.99 -14.46 25.90
C THR A 57 12.06 -13.78 25.03
N SER A 58 11.66 -13.30 23.86
CA SER A 58 12.45 -12.37 23.04
C SER A 58 11.82 -10.99 23.10
N LYS A 59 12.68 -9.95 23.13
CA LYS A 59 12.24 -8.56 23.15
C LYS A 59 12.13 -8.04 21.72
N LYS A 60 11.01 -7.36 21.43
CA LYS A 60 10.83 -6.61 20.18
C LYS A 60 9.99 -5.36 20.43
N THR A 61 10.26 -4.30 19.68
CA THR A 61 9.46 -3.08 19.75
C THR A 61 8.23 -3.20 18.85
N ILE A 62 7.06 -2.97 19.43
CA ILE A 62 5.78 -2.93 18.70
C ILE A 62 5.27 -1.50 18.67
N LYS A 63 4.86 -1.08 17.49
CA LYS A 63 4.22 0.22 17.23
C LYS A 63 2.72 0.03 17.08
N THR A 64 1.95 0.90 17.75
CA THR A 64 0.47 0.89 17.68
C THR A 64 -0.04 2.31 17.55
N THR A 65 -1.29 2.49 17.18
CA THR A 65 -1.95 3.80 17.18
C THR A 65 -2.06 4.44 18.57
N SER A 66 -1.83 3.67 19.64
CA SER A 66 -1.80 4.17 21.01
C SER A 66 -0.40 4.44 21.55
N GLY A 67 0.65 4.21 20.73
CA GLY A 67 2.05 4.41 21.10
C GLY A 67 2.93 3.19 20.79
N SER A 68 4.22 3.27 21.14
CA SER A 68 5.17 2.18 20.96
C SER A 68 5.60 1.60 22.31
N PHE A 69 5.81 0.28 22.37
CA PHE A 69 6.30 -0.39 23.58
C PHE A 69 7.19 -1.60 23.24
N GLU A 70 8.05 -1.97 24.20
CA GLU A 70 8.82 -3.20 24.13
C GLU A 70 7.93 -4.38 24.54
N LEU A 71 7.71 -5.33 23.62
CA LEU A 71 6.95 -6.56 23.84
C LEU A 71 7.90 -7.71 24.18
N ASN A 72 7.56 -8.49 25.21
CA ASN A 72 8.23 -9.73 25.54
C ASN A 72 7.50 -10.89 24.87
N ALA A 73 7.92 -11.24 23.66
CA ALA A 73 7.33 -12.34 22.89
C ALA A 73 7.78 -13.70 23.45
N PRO A 74 6.84 -14.56 23.87
CA PRO A 74 7.19 -15.86 24.44
C PRO A 74 7.78 -16.80 23.36
N ARG A 75 8.59 -17.76 23.79
CA ARG A 75 9.27 -18.73 22.93
C ARG A 75 9.16 -20.14 23.52
N ASP A 76 9.12 -21.12 22.64
CA ASP A 76 9.30 -22.53 22.96
C ASP A 76 10.76 -22.98 22.74
N ARG A 77 11.11 -24.16 23.24
CA ARG A 77 12.48 -24.71 23.10
C ARG A 77 12.74 -25.28 21.72
N ALA A 78 11.75 -25.86 21.08
CA ALA A 78 11.86 -26.45 19.74
C ALA A 78 11.91 -25.37 18.64
N GLY A 79 11.39 -24.14 18.90
CA GLY A 79 11.30 -23.06 17.93
C GLY A 79 10.16 -23.23 16.92
N SER A 80 9.23 -24.17 17.20
CA SER A 80 8.06 -24.49 16.38
C SER A 80 6.92 -23.48 16.56
N PHE A 81 6.90 -22.77 17.68
CA PHE A 81 5.84 -21.80 17.99
C PHE A 81 5.88 -20.57 17.08
N GLU A 82 4.79 -20.33 16.37
CA GLU A 82 4.54 -19.12 15.60
C GLU A 82 3.30 -18.38 16.10
N PRO A 83 3.49 -17.30 16.89
CA PRO A 83 2.36 -16.55 17.41
C PRO A 83 1.55 -15.89 16.29
N GLN A 84 0.22 -15.95 16.40
CA GLN A 84 -0.70 -15.36 15.43
C GLN A 84 -1.01 -13.90 15.72
N ILE A 85 -1.09 -13.53 17.00
CA ILE A 85 -1.41 -12.16 17.44
C ILE A 85 -0.33 -11.17 17.03
N VAL A 86 0.96 -11.56 17.18
CA VAL A 86 2.10 -10.74 16.73
C VAL A 86 3.13 -11.64 16.07
N LYS A 87 3.09 -11.76 14.75
CA LYS A 87 3.97 -12.61 13.95
C LYS A 87 5.45 -12.29 14.16
N LYS A 88 6.32 -13.25 13.83
CA LYS A 88 7.77 -13.24 14.17
C LYS A 88 8.51 -11.95 13.80
N ASN A 89 8.28 -11.38 12.64
CA ASN A 89 8.94 -10.15 12.17
C ASN A 89 8.01 -8.93 12.16
N GLN A 90 6.84 -9.03 12.76
CA GLN A 90 5.86 -7.96 12.81
C GLN A 90 6.32 -6.90 13.82
N THR A 91 6.32 -5.65 13.39
CA THR A 91 6.68 -4.46 14.20
C THR A 91 5.48 -3.59 14.55
N HIS A 92 4.29 -3.91 14.02
CA HIS A 92 3.04 -3.20 14.25
C HIS A 92 2.00 -4.18 14.80
N LEU A 93 1.23 -3.75 15.79
CA LEU A 93 0.21 -4.62 16.41
C LEU A 93 -1.05 -4.76 15.54
N THR A 94 -1.39 -3.74 14.77
CA THR A 94 -2.61 -3.69 13.96
C THR A 94 -2.33 -3.22 12.54
N ASP A 95 -3.10 -3.73 11.59
CA ASP A 95 -3.08 -3.27 10.18
C ASP A 95 -3.62 -1.82 10.03
N ASP A 96 -4.16 -1.24 11.10
CA ASP A 96 -4.75 0.10 11.08
C ASP A 96 -3.71 1.20 10.79
N LEU A 97 -2.50 1.09 11.37
CA LEU A 97 -1.42 2.05 11.10
C LEU A 97 -0.94 1.94 9.64
N GLU A 98 -0.82 0.71 9.13
CA GLU A 98 -0.43 0.47 7.73
C GLU A 98 -1.48 1.04 6.78
N ARG A 99 -2.76 0.79 7.03
CA ARG A 99 -3.86 1.37 6.21
C ARG A 99 -3.83 2.90 6.20
N LYS A 100 -3.51 3.55 7.33
CA LYS A 100 -3.37 5.01 7.40
C LYS A 100 -2.18 5.52 6.61
N ILE A 101 -1.03 4.83 6.69
CA ILE A 101 0.15 5.15 5.88
C ILE A 101 -0.18 5.03 4.39
N ILE A 102 -0.83 3.93 3.98
CA ILE A 102 -1.27 3.71 2.59
C ILE A 102 -2.25 4.79 2.14
N ALA A 103 -3.23 5.15 2.97
CA ALA A 103 -4.19 6.20 2.65
C ALA A 103 -3.51 7.56 2.45
N LEU A 104 -2.58 7.95 3.33
CA LEU A 104 -1.81 9.19 3.18
C LEU A 104 -0.93 9.16 1.93
N PHE A 105 -0.31 8.03 1.63
CA PHE A 105 0.49 7.85 0.41
C PHE A 105 -0.37 7.97 -0.85
N ALA A 106 -1.54 7.34 -0.88
CA ALA A 106 -2.50 7.43 -1.99
C ALA A 106 -3.05 8.85 -2.21
N LEU A 107 -3.08 9.68 -1.16
CA LEU A 107 -3.42 11.11 -1.26
C LEU A 107 -2.27 11.97 -1.81
N GLY A 108 -1.11 11.37 -2.14
CA GLY A 108 0.03 12.07 -2.73
C GLY A 108 0.98 12.69 -1.70
N ASN A 109 0.87 12.35 -0.41
CA ASN A 109 1.79 12.85 0.61
C ASN A 109 3.18 12.23 0.41
N SER A 110 4.23 13.06 0.60
CA SER A 110 5.60 12.57 0.62
C SER A 110 5.87 11.72 1.86
N TYR A 111 6.93 10.89 1.83
CA TYR A 111 7.35 10.13 3.01
C TYR A 111 7.69 11.02 4.22
N GLN A 112 8.15 12.24 3.96
CA GLN A 112 8.41 13.21 5.02
C GLN A 112 7.11 13.69 5.66
N ASP A 113 6.10 14.02 4.85
CA ASP A 113 4.79 14.46 5.34
C ASP A 113 4.10 13.33 6.12
N ILE A 114 4.14 12.09 5.60
CA ILE A 114 3.59 10.92 6.28
C ILE A 114 4.25 10.72 7.65
N ARG A 115 5.58 10.84 7.73
CA ARG A 115 6.29 10.72 9.01
C ARG A 115 5.87 11.79 10.00
N MET A 116 5.86 13.04 9.58
CA MET A 116 5.45 14.17 10.44
C MET A 116 4.01 13.97 10.92
N HIS A 117 3.12 13.56 10.04
CA HIS A 117 1.70 13.37 10.37
C HIS A 117 1.48 12.22 11.37
N ILE A 118 2.15 11.09 11.16
CA ILE A 118 2.07 9.92 12.05
C ILE A 118 2.74 10.22 13.39
N GLU A 119 3.85 10.95 13.39
CA GLU A 119 4.53 11.37 14.63
C GLU A 119 3.66 12.33 15.44
N ASP A 120 3.07 13.33 14.81
CA ASP A 120 2.18 14.31 15.46
C ASP A 120 0.92 13.64 16.05
N MET A 121 0.28 12.75 15.28
CA MET A 121 -0.97 12.11 15.72
C MET A 121 -0.77 11.00 16.75
N TYR A 122 0.31 10.23 16.65
CA TYR A 122 0.50 8.98 17.41
C TYR A 122 1.80 8.94 18.22
N GLY A 123 2.66 9.93 18.10
CA GLY A 123 3.98 9.93 18.75
C GLY A 123 4.90 8.79 18.26
N ILE A 124 4.73 8.35 17.01
CA ILE A 124 5.45 7.22 16.43
C ILE A 124 6.45 7.71 15.38
N GLU A 125 7.73 7.51 15.62
CA GLU A 125 8.76 7.72 14.60
C GLU A 125 8.76 6.57 13.57
N LEU A 126 8.60 6.91 12.29
CA LEU A 126 8.67 5.96 11.18
C LEU A 126 10.02 6.10 10.44
N SER A 127 10.67 4.97 10.17
CA SER A 127 11.83 4.94 9.28
C SER A 127 11.39 4.90 7.80
N ASN A 128 12.28 5.33 6.88
CA ASN A 128 12.02 5.16 5.44
C ASN A 128 11.86 3.68 5.07
N GLY A 129 12.62 2.78 5.71
CA GLY A 129 12.48 1.34 5.49
C GLY A 129 11.10 0.81 5.88
N THR A 130 10.50 1.33 6.96
CA THR A 130 9.13 0.97 7.35
C THR A 130 8.12 1.47 6.32
N LEU A 131 8.27 2.71 5.83
CA LEU A 131 7.38 3.27 4.81
C LEU A 131 7.49 2.48 3.49
N ASN A 132 8.71 2.18 3.03
CA ASN A 132 8.91 1.34 1.85
C ASN A 132 8.23 -0.02 2.01
N ALA A 133 8.45 -0.71 3.13
CA ALA A 133 7.87 -2.03 3.37
C ALA A 133 6.32 -2.01 3.37
N VAL A 134 5.70 -0.91 3.82
CA VAL A 134 4.25 -0.74 3.80
C VAL A 134 3.76 -0.41 2.39
N THR A 135 4.40 0.53 1.68
CA THR A 135 4.01 0.91 0.32
C THR A 135 4.27 -0.20 -0.70
N ASP A 136 5.32 -1.02 -0.51
CA ASP A 136 5.63 -2.15 -1.37
C ASP A 136 4.52 -3.23 -1.34
N LYS A 137 3.71 -3.28 -0.28
CA LYS A 137 2.54 -4.17 -0.22
C LYS A 137 1.47 -3.84 -1.28
N LEU A 138 1.48 -2.62 -1.83
CA LEU A 138 0.58 -2.22 -2.90
C LEU A 138 1.01 -2.75 -4.28
N ILE A 139 2.27 -3.17 -4.44
CA ILE A 139 2.80 -3.60 -5.75
C ILE A 139 1.99 -4.74 -6.35
N PRO A 140 1.65 -5.83 -5.62
CA PRO A 140 0.83 -6.91 -6.17
C PRO A 140 -0.58 -6.45 -6.60
N GLU A 141 -1.20 -5.55 -5.83
CA GLU A 141 -2.52 -5.01 -6.16
C GLU A 141 -2.46 -4.12 -7.42
N LEU A 142 -1.41 -3.30 -7.53
CA LEU A 142 -1.18 -2.48 -8.73
C LEU A 142 -0.90 -3.34 -9.96
N GLN A 143 -0.16 -4.44 -9.80
CA GLN A 143 0.08 -5.39 -10.89
C GLN A 143 -1.22 -6.06 -11.33
N ALA A 144 -2.01 -6.59 -10.38
CA ALA A 144 -3.32 -7.19 -10.68
C ALA A 144 -4.27 -6.18 -11.36
N TRP A 145 -4.26 -4.91 -10.90
CA TRP A 145 -5.02 -3.85 -11.54
C TRP A 145 -4.55 -3.57 -12.97
N ARG A 146 -3.26 -3.55 -13.23
CA ARG A 146 -2.69 -3.33 -14.57
C ARG A 146 -2.99 -4.46 -15.54
N GLU A 147 -3.05 -5.68 -15.05
CA GLU A 147 -3.24 -6.90 -15.85
C GLU A 147 -4.73 -7.31 -15.97
N ARG A 148 -5.63 -6.58 -15.31
CA ARG A 148 -7.05 -6.92 -15.32
C ARG A 148 -7.65 -6.88 -16.71
N ASP A 149 -8.64 -7.72 -16.95
CA ASP A 149 -9.46 -7.70 -18.16
C ASP A 149 -10.19 -6.36 -18.29
N LEU A 150 -10.35 -5.90 -19.51
CA LEU A 150 -11.07 -4.69 -19.89
C LEU A 150 -12.29 -5.04 -20.72
N ASP A 151 -13.24 -4.11 -20.80
CA ASP A 151 -14.41 -4.27 -21.67
C ASP A 151 -14.00 -4.34 -23.14
N ALA A 152 -14.80 -5.08 -23.93
CA ALA A 152 -14.50 -5.25 -25.34
C ALA A 152 -14.68 -3.97 -26.17
N ILE A 153 -15.54 -3.04 -25.73
CA ILE A 153 -15.89 -1.83 -26.47
C ILE A 153 -15.86 -0.62 -25.55
N TYR A 154 -15.12 0.41 -25.98
CA TYR A 154 -15.12 1.72 -25.35
C TYR A 154 -15.57 2.79 -26.36
N PRO A 155 -16.76 3.41 -26.17
CA PRO A 155 -17.25 4.46 -27.07
C PRO A 155 -16.30 5.63 -27.22
N ILE A 156 -15.67 6.07 -26.14
CA ILE A 156 -14.71 7.17 -26.15
C ILE A 156 -13.51 6.80 -25.27
N VAL A 157 -12.30 7.03 -25.81
CA VAL A 157 -11.04 6.89 -25.06
C VAL A 157 -10.25 8.18 -25.17
N TRP A 158 -9.80 8.70 -24.04
CA TRP A 158 -8.89 9.85 -23.94
C TRP A 158 -7.48 9.34 -23.65
N LEU A 159 -6.53 9.80 -24.45
CA LEU A 159 -5.10 9.52 -24.27
C LEU A 159 -4.41 10.85 -24.02
N ASP A 160 -3.78 10.96 -22.86
CA ASP A 160 -3.12 12.18 -22.41
C ASP A 160 -1.73 11.86 -21.85
N ALA A 161 -0.82 12.82 -21.94
CA ALA A 161 0.55 12.69 -21.46
C ALA A 161 0.91 13.81 -20.49
N ILE A 162 1.26 13.43 -19.27
CA ILE A 162 1.75 14.36 -18.25
C ILE A 162 3.28 14.22 -18.15
N HIS A 163 4.00 15.28 -18.44
CA HIS A 163 5.45 15.32 -18.34
C HIS A 163 5.90 15.79 -16.96
N TYR A 164 6.82 15.06 -16.33
CA TYR A 164 7.39 15.42 -15.05
C TYR A 164 8.89 15.10 -14.98
N LYS A 165 9.59 15.78 -14.09
CA LYS A 165 11.01 15.58 -13.88
C LYS A 165 11.24 14.65 -12.70
N ILE A 166 11.92 13.54 -12.92
CA ILE A 166 12.39 12.65 -11.86
C ILE A 166 13.91 12.76 -11.69
N LYS A 167 14.38 12.49 -10.50
CA LYS A 167 15.81 12.41 -10.22
C LYS A 167 16.26 10.96 -10.29
N GLU A 168 17.02 10.61 -11.33
CA GLU A 168 17.58 9.28 -11.53
C GLU A 168 19.09 9.40 -11.67
N ASN A 169 19.84 8.60 -10.91
CA ASN A 169 21.32 8.62 -10.88
C ASN A 169 21.91 10.02 -10.65
N GLY A 170 21.27 10.83 -9.80
CA GLY A 170 21.70 12.19 -9.47
C GLY A 170 21.36 13.27 -10.51
N ARG A 171 20.75 12.91 -11.64
CA ARG A 171 20.34 13.84 -12.71
C ARG A 171 18.81 13.93 -12.80
N PHE A 172 18.32 15.11 -13.18
CA PHE A 172 16.90 15.27 -13.49
C PHE A 172 16.67 14.86 -14.94
N ILE A 173 15.82 13.86 -15.14
CA ILE A 173 15.32 13.43 -16.46
C ILE A 173 13.83 13.70 -16.56
N SER A 174 13.39 14.11 -17.75
CA SER A 174 11.96 14.27 -18.03
C SER A 174 11.40 12.92 -18.43
N LYS A 175 10.35 12.45 -17.73
CA LYS A 175 9.57 11.28 -18.14
C LYS A 175 8.12 11.68 -18.36
N ALA A 176 7.43 10.98 -19.24
CA ALA A 176 6.02 11.13 -19.46
C ALA A 176 5.25 9.98 -18.80
N VAL A 177 4.15 10.32 -18.15
CA VAL A 177 3.10 9.37 -17.76
C VAL A 177 1.96 9.52 -18.76
N TYR A 178 1.71 8.47 -19.50
CA TYR A 178 0.58 8.39 -20.41
C TYR A 178 -0.60 7.78 -19.66
N THR A 179 -1.69 8.52 -19.63
CA THR A 179 -2.95 8.15 -18.98
C THR A 179 -3.97 7.80 -20.03
N ILE A 180 -4.53 6.60 -19.96
CA ILE A 180 -5.57 6.14 -20.88
C ILE A 180 -6.88 6.03 -20.09
N LEU A 181 -7.84 6.89 -20.41
CA LEU A 181 -9.15 6.93 -19.78
C LEU A 181 -10.22 6.50 -20.78
N GLY A 182 -11.02 5.50 -20.44
CA GLY A 182 -12.13 5.04 -21.27
C GLY A 182 -13.50 5.42 -20.71
N LEU A 183 -14.46 5.59 -21.60
CA LEU A 183 -15.88 5.64 -21.25
C LEU A 183 -16.49 4.27 -21.56
N THR A 184 -17.09 3.61 -20.57
CA THR A 184 -17.79 2.34 -20.76
C THR A 184 -19.14 2.57 -21.47
N VAL A 185 -19.75 1.50 -21.98
CA VAL A 185 -21.09 1.57 -22.62
C VAL A 185 -22.17 2.01 -21.64
N GLU A 186 -21.96 1.85 -20.32
CA GLU A 186 -22.85 2.33 -19.27
C GLU A 186 -22.63 3.82 -18.94
N GLY A 187 -21.70 4.51 -19.61
CA GLY A 187 -21.40 5.93 -19.39
C GLY A 187 -20.49 6.21 -18.19
N LYS A 188 -19.78 5.21 -17.68
CA LYS A 188 -18.82 5.39 -16.58
C LYS A 188 -17.41 5.62 -17.12
N LYS A 189 -16.68 6.54 -16.48
CA LYS A 189 -15.27 6.74 -16.76
C LYS A 189 -14.42 5.71 -16.03
N GLU A 190 -13.51 5.09 -16.75
CA GLU A 190 -12.59 4.08 -16.23
C GLU A 190 -11.15 4.37 -16.66
N LEU A 191 -10.20 4.25 -15.74
CA LEU A 191 -8.78 4.33 -16.06
C LEU A 191 -8.31 2.99 -16.63
N LEU A 192 -8.02 2.94 -17.92
CA LEU A 192 -7.65 1.70 -18.62
C LEU A 192 -6.18 1.34 -18.39
N GLY A 193 -5.31 2.34 -18.30
CA GLY A 193 -3.88 2.12 -18.07
C GLY A 193 -3.10 3.38 -17.75
N LEU A 194 -1.91 3.16 -17.14
CA LEU A 194 -0.87 4.16 -16.91
C LEU A 194 0.43 3.58 -17.46
N TYR A 195 1.05 4.31 -18.37
CA TYR A 195 2.28 3.88 -19.03
C TYR A 195 3.37 4.93 -18.85
N LEU A 196 4.58 4.47 -18.54
CA LEU A 196 5.76 5.31 -18.39
C LEU A 196 6.62 5.16 -19.63
N SER A 197 7.07 6.27 -20.23
CA SER A 197 8.04 6.23 -21.31
C SER A 197 8.98 7.42 -21.27
N ASP A 198 10.22 7.17 -21.69
CA ASP A 198 11.25 8.20 -21.87
C ASP A 198 11.16 8.86 -23.25
N ALA A 199 10.47 8.21 -24.19
CA ALA A 199 10.31 8.68 -25.57
C ALA A 199 8.88 8.45 -26.07
N GLU A 200 8.34 9.47 -26.69
CA GLU A 200 7.08 9.42 -27.41
C GLU A 200 7.35 9.00 -28.87
N GLY A 201 6.57 8.04 -29.36
CA GLY A 201 6.69 7.58 -30.74
C GLY A 201 5.74 6.43 -31.08
N ALA A 202 5.67 6.09 -32.37
CA ALA A 202 4.77 5.03 -32.88
C ALA A 202 4.97 3.68 -32.18
N HIS A 203 6.20 3.32 -31.85
CA HIS A 203 6.52 2.07 -31.13
C HIS A 203 5.92 2.01 -29.73
N HIS A 204 5.96 3.14 -29.00
CA HIS A 204 5.35 3.24 -27.67
C HIS A 204 3.84 3.05 -27.74
N TRP A 205 3.20 3.79 -28.67
CA TRP A 205 1.75 3.70 -28.86
C TRP A 205 1.30 2.33 -29.35
N LEU A 206 2.07 1.70 -30.22
CA LEU A 206 1.81 0.32 -30.64
C LEU A 206 1.83 -0.65 -29.44
N SER A 207 2.80 -0.49 -28.55
CA SER A 207 2.88 -1.28 -27.31
C SER A 207 1.67 -1.05 -26.41
N VAL A 208 1.25 0.20 -26.21
CA VAL A 208 0.08 0.57 -25.42
C VAL A 208 -1.22 -0.04 -26.02
N LEU A 209 -1.44 0.14 -27.31
CA LEU A 209 -2.62 -0.40 -27.98
C LEU A 209 -2.64 -1.94 -27.98
N THR A 210 -1.49 -2.57 -28.11
CA THR A 210 -1.33 -4.02 -28.00
C THR A 210 -1.67 -4.51 -26.59
N ASP A 211 -1.23 -3.81 -25.54
CA ASP A 211 -1.59 -4.14 -24.16
C ASP A 211 -3.11 -4.06 -23.93
N LEU A 212 -3.75 -2.97 -24.38
CA LEU A 212 -5.21 -2.83 -24.29
C LEU A 212 -5.93 -3.96 -25.04
N HIS A 213 -5.45 -4.32 -26.22
CA HIS A 213 -6.01 -5.43 -27.00
C HIS A 213 -5.86 -6.78 -26.28
N ASN A 214 -4.68 -7.07 -25.73
CA ASN A 214 -4.42 -8.30 -24.97
C ASN A 214 -5.28 -8.41 -23.71
N ARG A 215 -5.66 -7.28 -23.14
CA ARG A 215 -6.56 -7.18 -21.98
C ARG A 215 -8.04 -7.16 -22.34
N GLY A 216 -8.39 -7.36 -23.61
CA GLY A 216 -9.76 -7.61 -24.05
C GLY A 216 -10.40 -6.50 -24.91
N VAL A 217 -9.79 -5.33 -25.04
CA VAL A 217 -10.34 -4.23 -25.86
C VAL A 217 -10.30 -4.62 -27.34
N LYS A 218 -11.45 -4.65 -27.97
CA LYS A 218 -11.60 -5.01 -29.39
C LYS A 218 -11.92 -3.81 -30.27
N ASP A 219 -12.63 -2.81 -29.70
CA ASP A 219 -13.07 -1.67 -30.48
C ASP A 219 -13.08 -0.38 -29.63
N ILE A 220 -12.63 0.72 -30.25
CA ILE A 220 -12.66 2.07 -29.72
C ILE A 220 -13.29 2.95 -30.80
N LEU A 221 -14.47 3.51 -30.51
CA LEU A 221 -15.21 4.27 -31.53
C LEU A 221 -14.63 5.66 -31.75
N ILE A 222 -14.19 6.33 -30.68
CA ILE A 222 -13.60 7.67 -30.73
C ILE A 222 -12.35 7.69 -29.83
N ALA A 223 -11.21 8.03 -30.39
CA ALA A 223 -9.98 8.29 -29.62
C ALA A 223 -9.69 9.80 -29.61
N CYS A 224 -9.68 10.40 -28.42
CA CYS A 224 -9.32 11.80 -28.21
C CYS A 224 -7.85 11.86 -27.82
N VAL A 225 -7.03 12.51 -28.64
CA VAL A 225 -5.58 12.66 -28.43
C VAL A 225 -5.18 14.12 -28.57
N ASP A 226 -4.27 14.60 -27.73
CA ASP A 226 -3.73 15.96 -27.82
C ASP A 226 -2.27 15.90 -28.32
N GLY A 227 -2.10 16.04 -29.64
CA GLY A 227 -0.80 16.20 -30.28
C GLY A 227 0.21 15.05 -30.08
N LEU A 228 -0.25 13.84 -29.78
CA LEU A 228 0.60 12.69 -29.46
C LEU A 228 1.35 12.20 -30.72
N LYS A 229 2.68 12.36 -30.71
CA LYS A 229 3.53 11.97 -31.84
C LYS A 229 3.54 10.47 -32.04
N GLY A 230 3.35 10.03 -33.29
CA GLY A 230 3.38 8.62 -33.67
C GLY A 230 2.10 7.83 -33.33
N PHE A 231 1.08 8.44 -32.73
CA PHE A 231 -0.17 7.77 -32.44
C PHE A 231 -0.95 7.39 -33.73
N PRO A 232 -1.11 8.29 -34.74
CA PRO A 232 -1.80 7.94 -35.98
C PRO A 232 -1.11 6.78 -36.73
N GLU A 233 0.21 6.73 -36.73
CA GLU A 233 1.01 5.66 -37.33
C GLU A 233 0.77 4.34 -36.57
N ALA A 234 0.77 4.36 -35.25
CA ALA A 234 0.53 3.17 -34.44
C ALA A 234 -0.87 2.58 -34.68
N VAL A 235 -1.89 3.42 -34.78
CA VAL A 235 -3.27 2.99 -35.06
C VAL A 235 -3.38 2.27 -36.41
N SER A 236 -2.65 2.71 -37.44
CA SER A 236 -2.67 2.07 -38.75
C SER A 236 -2.11 0.63 -38.75
N TYR A 237 -1.31 0.26 -37.76
CA TYR A 237 -0.75 -1.09 -37.58
C TYR A 237 -1.56 -1.97 -36.63
N THR A 238 -2.54 -1.42 -35.93
CA THR A 238 -3.39 -2.21 -35.02
C THR A 238 -4.68 -2.59 -35.72
N HIS A 239 -5.23 -3.76 -35.40
CA HIS A 239 -6.55 -4.19 -35.88
C HIS A 239 -7.72 -3.50 -35.15
N LEU A 240 -7.43 -2.49 -34.31
CA LEU A 240 -8.43 -1.62 -33.72
C LEU A 240 -8.93 -0.69 -34.83
N THR A 241 -10.18 -0.86 -35.23
CA THR A 241 -10.83 0.00 -36.21
C THR A 241 -11.15 1.34 -35.58
N LEU A 242 -10.24 2.30 -35.70
CA LEU A 242 -10.45 3.68 -35.31
C LEU A 242 -10.88 4.46 -36.56
N PRO A 243 -12.09 5.06 -36.61
CA PRO A 243 -12.40 6.03 -37.63
C PRO A 243 -11.48 7.25 -37.46
N THR A 244 -10.54 7.40 -38.40
CA THR A 244 -9.61 8.54 -38.43
C THR A 244 -10.33 9.78 -38.95
N ASN A 245 -11.02 10.51 -38.10
CA ASN A 245 -11.36 11.90 -38.39
C ASN A 245 -10.23 12.79 -37.79
N ARG A 246 -9.40 13.32 -38.67
CA ARG A 246 -8.54 14.47 -38.36
C ARG A 246 -9.43 15.70 -38.33
N GLU A 247 -9.76 16.21 -37.18
CA GLU A 247 -10.10 17.62 -37.02
C GLU A 247 -8.88 18.39 -36.53
N VAL A 248 -8.57 19.43 -37.25
CA VAL A 248 -7.47 20.41 -37.13
C VAL A 248 -7.69 21.27 -35.88
#